data_c31c7b7510bfb0134e610ff3658eb4ea
#
_entry.id   c31c7b7510bfb0134e610ff3658eb4ea
#
_cell.length_a   1.000
_cell.length_b   1.000
_cell.length_c   1.000
_cell.angle_alpha   90.00
_cell.angle_beta   90.00
_cell.angle_gamma   90.00
#
_symmetry.space_group_name_H-M   'P 1'
#
loop_
_entity.id
_entity.type
_entity.pdbx_description
1 polymer ?
#
loop_
_entity_poly.entity_id
_entity_poly.type
_entity_poly.pdbx_seq_one_letter_code
_entity_poly.pdbx_strand_id
1 'polypeptide(L)'
;LALGYRFGGRISRGRPQAALQILLLIAPVIAALSLVLAALIYPLLFPPLSGLNLILASFLGGIILLAVPLVVLSAMNPLLIALARDECAAGDGGAGRVFFISTIGSVAGVVLTAFVMIPNLSNWSSVVWLGVLLSLATGGLTLGTGELPRRDRRRLLLLCGAVAFLGGTLLAGQQAYF
;
A
#
# COMPACT_ATOMS: atom_id res chain seq x y z
N LEU A 1 2.51 6.93 -10.52
CA LEU A 1 2.82 5.55 -10.93
C LEU A 1 4.18 5.45 -11.62
N ALA A 2 4.47 6.23 -12.70
CA ALA A 2 5.74 6.19 -13.44
C ALA A 2 6.98 6.39 -12.55
N LEU A 3 6.91 7.29 -11.57
CA LEU A 3 7.98 7.50 -10.59
C LEU A 3 8.26 6.24 -9.77
N GLY A 4 7.21 5.56 -9.28
CA GLY A 4 7.36 4.32 -8.53
C GLY A 4 8.00 3.21 -9.35
N TYR A 5 7.59 3.03 -10.62
CA TYR A 5 8.24 2.09 -11.53
C TYR A 5 9.72 2.39 -11.73
N ARG A 6 10.08 3.67 -11.92
CA ARG A 6 11.48 4.11 -12.08
C ARG A 6 12.30 3.83 -10.82
N PHE A 7 11.77 4.15 -9.65
CA PHE A 7 12.44 3.91 -8.37
C PHE A 7 12.57 2.40 -8.09
N GLY A 8 11.49 1.63 -8.23
CA GLY A 8 11.50 0.19 -8.05
C GLY A 8 12.50 -0.50 -8.99
N GLY A 9 12.51 -0.13 -10.27
CA GLY A 9 13.46 -0.66 -11.25
C GLY A 9 14.91 -0.28 -10.99
N ARG A 10 15.20 0.89 -10.39
CA ARG A 10 16.56 1.24 -9.95
C ARG A 10 16.98 0.47 -8.72
N ILE A 11 16.08 0.32 -7.76
CA ILE A 11 16.35 -0.35 -6.49
C ILE A 11 16.53 -1.85 -6.70
N SER A 12 15.84 -2.47 -7.66
CA SER A 12 15.94 -3.91 -7.94
C SER A 12 17.24 -4.33 -8.61
N ARG A 13 17.93 -3.40 -9.30
CA ARG A 13 19.15 -3.72 -10.05
C ARG A 13 20.29 -4.14 -9.13
N GLY A 14 20.82 -5.36 -9.35
CA GLY A 14 22.01 -5.88 -8.67
C GLY A 14 21.81 -6.21 -7.19
N ARG A 15 20.60 -6.28 -6.69
CA ARG A 15 20.32 -6.67 -5.30
C ARG A 15 20.09 -8.17 -5.17
N PRO A 16 20.59 -8.79 -4.06
CA PRO A 16 20.32 -10.19 -3.77
C PRO A 16 18.83 -10.42 -3.48
N GLN A 17 18.32 -11.62 -3.77
CA GLN A 17 16.92 -12.02 -3.58
C GLN A 17 16.38 -11.70 -2.17
N ALA A 18 17.16 -11.99 -1.12
CA ALA A 18 16.78 -11.71 0.25
C ALA A 18 16.47 -10.20 0.48
N ALA A 19 17.25 -9.31 -0.14
CA ALA A 19 16.98 -7.87 -0.04
C ALA A 19 15.73 -7.45 -0.82
N LEU A 20 15.45 -8.08 -1.95
CA LEU A 20 14.22 -7.83 -2.72
C LEU A 20 12.98 -8.29 -1.96
N GLN A 21 13.03 -9.45 -1.30
CA GLN A 21 11.95 -9.95 -0.46
C GLN A 21 11.65 -9.00 0.71
N ILE A 22 12.68 -8.52 1.39
CA ILE A 22 12.53 -7.55 2.49
C ILE A 22 11.89 -6.26 1.98
N LEU A 23 12.34 -5.74 0.84
CA LEU A 23 11.77 -4.53 0.23
C LEU A 23 10.31 -4.70 -0.17
N LEU A 24 9.94 -5.87 -0.72
CA LEU A 24 8.57 -6.23 -1.07
C LEU A 24 7.64 -6.26 0.14
N LEU A 25 8.13 -6.66 1.31
CA LEU A 25 7.35 -6.68 2.54
C LEU A 25 7.31 -5.31 3.25
N ILE A 26 8.36 -4.50 3.12
CA ILE A 26 8.40 -3.14 3.71
C ILE A 26 7.51 -2.18 2.92
N ALA A 27 7.48 -2.27 1.59
CA ALA A 27 6.72 -1.35 0.74
C ALA A 27 5.23 -1.26 1.13
N PRO A 28 4.45 -2.36 1.25
CA PRO A 28 3.05 -2.26 1.63
C PRO A 28 2.86 -1.78 3.08
N VAL A 29 3.82 -2.00 3.99
CA VAL A 29 3.76 -1.43 5.35
C VAL A 29 3.89 0.09 5.31
N ILE A 30 4.82 0.62 4.52
CA ILE A 30 4.97 2.08 4.32
C ILE A 30 3.70 2.65 3.69
N ALA A 31 3.13 1.98 2.69
CA ALA A 31 1.89 2.40 2.06
C ALA A 31 0.71 2.36 3.05
N ALA A 32 0.57 1.32 3.86
CA ALA A 32 -0.45 1.20 4.89
C ALA A 32 -0.33 2.31 5.94
N LEU A 33 0.89 2.55 6.43
CA LEU A 33 1.17 3.62 7.38
C LEU A 33 0.83 4.99 6.79
N SER A 34 1.22 5.24 5.53
CA SER A 34 0.93 6.53 4.87
C SER A 34 -0.58 6.75 4.65
N LEU A 35 -1.37 5.70 4.39
CA LEU A 35 -2.83 5.80 4.29
C LEU A 35 -3.47 6.15 5.65
N VAL A 36 -3.02 5.51 6.73
CA VAL A 36 -3.53 5.81 8.08
C VAL A 36 -3.13 7.21 8.51
N LEU A 37 -1.89 7.64 8.22
CA LEU A 37 -1.44 9.02 8.48
C LEU A 37 -2.20 10.04 7.62
N ALA A 38 -2.51 9.72 6.36
CA ALA A 38 -3.31 10.58 5.50
C ALA A 38 -4.70 10.84 6.10
N ALA A 39 -5.33 9.82 6.70
CA ALA A 39 -6.61 9.96 7.39
C ALA A 39 -6.51 10.88 8.62
N LEU A 40 -5.39 10.86 9.35
CA LEU A 40 -5.13 11.75 10.48
C LEU A 40 -4.85 13.19 10.05
N ILE A 41 -4.16 13.38 8.92
CA ILE A 41 -3.77 14.69 8.41
C ILE A 41 -4.96 15.37 7.69
N TYR A 42 -5.91 14.59 7.16
CA TYR A 42 -7.05 15.11 6.41
C TYR A 42 -7.80 16.26 7.09
N PRO A 43 -8.22 16.17 8.38
CA PRO A 43 -8.91 17.25 9.06
C PRO A 43 -8.06 18.52 9.24
N LEU A 44 -6.74 18.40 9.27
CA LEU A 44 -5.81 19.55 9.34
C LEU A 44 -5.62 20.23 7.98
N LEU A 45 -5.72 19.45 6.90
CA LEU A 45 -5.60 19.97 5.53
C LEU A 45 -6.89 20.60 5.01
N PHE A 46 -8.04 20.19 5.53
CA PHE A 46 -9.34 20.65 5.03
C PHE A 46 -9.55 22.16 5.18
N PRO A 47 -9.29 22.80 6.34
CA PRO A 47 -9.51 24.24 6.52
C PRO A 47 -8.73 25.13 5.52
N PRO A 48 -7.40 24.95 5.32
CA PRO A 48 -6.67 25.77 4.35
C PRO A 48 -7.06 25.48 2.89
N LEU A 49 -7.49 24.25 2.57
CA LEU A 49 -7.94 23.88 1.23
C LEU A 49 -9.34 24.39 0.92
N SER A 50 -10.22 24.56 1.91
CA SER A 50 -11.60 25.05 1.72
C SER A 50 -11.66 26.48 1.19
N GLY A 51 -10.62 27.29 1.39
CA GLY A 51 -10.50 28.63 0.81
C GLY A 51 -10.11 28.65 -0.68
N LEU A 52 -9.75 27.51 -1.26
CA LEU A 52 -9.39 27.37 -2.66
C LEU A 52 -10.60 26.95 -3.50
N ASN A 53 -10.46 27.10 -4.85
CA ASN A 53 -11.42 26.51 -5.77
C ASN A 53 -11.51 25.00 -5.53
N LEU A 54 -12.76 24.46 -5.51
CA LEU A 54 -13.06 23.04 -5.23
C LEU A 54 -12.19 22.06 -6.07
N ILE A 55 -11.97 22.39 -7.34
CA ILE A 55 -11.17 21.57 -8.25
C ILE A 55 -9.70 21.53 -7.79
N LEU A 56 -9.12 22.70 -7.49
CA LEU A 56 -7.74 22.80 -7.01
C LEU A 56 -7.56 22.16 -5.63
N ALA A 57 -8.50 22.38 -4.73
CA ALA A 57 -8.49 21.78 -3.39
C ALA A 57 -8.50 20.24 -3.45
N SER A 58 -9.38 19.67 -4.29
CA SER A 58 -9.47 18.22 -4.47
C SER A 58 -8.20 17.63 -5.10
N PHE A 59 -7.64 18.31 -6.10
CA PHE A 59 -6.43 17.88 -6.79
C PHE A 59 -5.21 17.90 -5.87
N LEU A 60 -4.99 19.01 -5.14
CA LEU A 60 -3.91 19.16 -4.20
C LEU A 60 -4.04 18.19 -3.01
N GLY A 61 -5.24 18.07 -2.45
CA GLY A 61 -5.53 17.12 -1.38
C GLY A 61 -5.24 15.68 -1.80
N GLY A 62 -5.69 15.28 -2.99
CA GLY A 62 -5.40 13.96 -3.56
C GLY A 62 -3.91 13.70 -3.74
N ILE A 63 -3.16 14.67 -4.26
CA ILE A 63 -1.70 14.54 -4.40
C ILE A 63 -1.03 14.40 -3.03
N ILE A 64 -1.32 15.28 -2.09
CA ILE A 64 -0.67 15.30 -0.77
C ILE A 64 -0.93 13.99 -0.02
N LEU A 65 -2.17 13.49 -0.04
CA LEU A 65 -2.56 12.33 0.74
C LEU A 65 -2.19 11.00 0.07
N LEU A 66 -2.27 10.92 -1.27
CA LEU A 66 -2.14 9.65 -2.00
C LEU A 66 -0.82 9.49 -2.75
N ALA A 67 0.01 10.54 -2.90
CA ALA A 67 1.26 10.43 -3.65
C ALA A 67 2.20 9.36 -3.07
N VAL A 68 2.38 9.33 -1.75
CA VAL A 68 3.28 8.39 -1.08
C VAL A 68 2.81 6.94 -1.27
N PRO A 69 1.57 6.55 -0.90
CA PRO A 69 1.14 5.16 -1.06
C PRO A 69 1.13 4.73 -2.52
N LEU A 70 0.74 5.59 -3.48
CA LEU A 70 0.73 5.26 -4.90
C LEU A 70 2.15 5.04 -5.46
N VAL A 71 3.12 5.86 -5.10
CA VAL A 71 4.52 5.70 -5.53
C VAL A 71 5.11 4.42 -4.96
N VAL A 72 4.89 4.17 -3.68
CA VAL A 72 5.43 2.99 -2.99
C VAL A 72 4.82 1.69 -3.55
N LEU A 73 3.50 1.62 -3.69
CA LEU A 73 2.83 0.43 -4.24
C LEU A 73 3.19 0.19 -5.71
N SER A 74 3.34 1.25 -6.52
CA SER A 74 3.76 1.08 -7.92
C SER A 74 5.20 0.60 -8.06
N ALA A 75 6.07 0.82 -7.08
CA ALA A 75 7.42 0.27 -7.06
C ALA A 75 7.47 -1.25 -6.82
N MET A 76 6.39 -1.86 -6.33
CA MET A 76 6.34 -3.31 -6.08
C MET A 76 6.38 -4.13 -7.37
N ASN A 77 5.75 -3.67 -8.45
CA ASN A 77 5.73 -4.42 -9.72
C ASN A 77 7.13 -4.74 -10.26
N PRO A 78 8.05 -3.78 -10.44
CA PRO A 78 9.41 -4.10 -10.88
C PRO A 78 10.21 -4.93 -9.88
N LEU A 79 9.93 -4.82 -8.57
CA LEU A 79 10.53 -5.66 -7.55
C LEU A 79 10.06 -7.11 -7.67
N LEU A 80 8.76 -7.34 -7.91
CA LEU A 80 8.18 -8.67 -8.14
C LEU A 80 8.73 -9.31 -9.41
N ILE A 81 8.86 -8.54 -10.50
CA ILE A 81 9.45 -9.04 -11.75
C ILE A 81 10.92 -9.42 -11.54
N ALA A 82 11.67 -8.60 -10.80
CA ALA A 82 13.07 -8.89 -10.51
C ALA A 82 13.23 -10.18 -9.67
N LEU A 83 12.30 -10.43 -8.73
CA LEU A 83 12.28 -11.65 -7.93
C LEU A 83 11.89 -12.87 -8.77
N ALA A 84 10.87 -12.74 -9.64
CA ALA A 84 10.39 -13.81 -10.49
C ALA A 84 11.37 -14.23 -11.59
N ARG A 85 12.31 -13.35 -11.96
CA ARG A 85 13.30 -13.61 -13.01
C ARG A 85 14.19 -14.81 -12.73
N ASP A 86 14.55 -15.01 -11.48
CA ASP A 86 15.46 -16.07 -11.07
C ASP A 86 14.74 -17.42 -10.96
N GLU A 87 13.40 -17.43 -10.85
CA GLU A 87 12.59 -18.65 -10.74
C GLU A 87 12.03 -19.14 -12.09
N CYS A 88 11.94 -18.26 -13.09
CA CYS A 88 11.37 -18.57 -14.39
C CYS A 88 12.43 -18.65 -15.46
N ALA A 89 12.68 -19.87 -15.98
CA ALA A 89 13.46 -20.10 -17.21
C ALA A 89 12.77 -19.60 -18.49
N ALA A 90 11.58 -19.02 -18.40
CA ALA A 90 10.83 -18.48 -19.51
C ALA A 90 11.43 -17.19 -20.05
N GLY A 91 11.39 -16.97 -21.34
CA GLY A 91 12.04 -15.84 -22.03
C GLY A 91 11.56 -14.44 -21.59
N ASP A 92 10.38 -14.32 -20.96
CA ASP A 92 9.83 -13.06 -20.41
C ASP A 92 10.24 -12.80 -18.94
N GLY A 93 11.02 -13.72 -18.31
CA GLY A 93 11.43 -13.63 -16.92
C GLY A 93 10.28 -13.54 -15.91
N GLY A 94 9.11 -14.15 -16.21
CA GLY A 94 7.93 -14.17 -15.36
C GLY A 94 7.13 -12.87 -15.34
N ALA A 95 7.48 -11.88 -16.16
CA ALA A 95 6.78 -10.59 -16.21
C ALA A 95 5.31 -10.74 -16.59
N GLY A 96 4.99 -11.60 -17.57
CA GLY A 96 3.62 -11.89 -17.98
C GLY A 96 2.74 -12.37 -16.83
N ARG A 97 3.25 -13.27 -15.98
CA ARG A 97 2.54 -13.78 -14.81
C ARG A 97 2.29 -12.68 -13.77
N VAL A 98 3.28 -11.85 -13.50
CA VAL A 98 3.14 -10.72 -12.55
C VAL A 98 2.09 -9.74 -13.04
N PHE A 99 2.12 -9.33 -14.31
CA PHE A 99 1.13 -8.43 -14.88
C PHE A 99 -0.27 -9.04 -14.92
N PHE A 100 -0.42 -10.32 -15.24
CA PHE A 100 -1.71 -11.01 -15.23
C PHE A 100 -2.36 -10.97 -13.85
N ILE A 101 -1.63 -11.38 -12.79
CA ILE A 101 -2.13 -11.37 -11.42
C ILE A 101 -2.44 -9.93 -10.96
N SER A 102 -1.57 -8.97 -11.27
CA SER A 102 -1.77 -7.56 -10.94
C SER A 102 -3.02 -6.98 -11.61
N THR A 103 -3.29 -7.36 -12.85
CA THR A 103 -4.49 -6.91 -13.59
C THR A 103 -5.77 -7.47 -12.96
N ILE A 104 -5.81 -8.78 -12.65
CA ILE A 104 -6.95 -9.36 -11.94
C ILE A 104 -7.16 -8.68 -10.60
N GLY A 105 -6.09 -8.47 -9.83
CA GLY A 105 -6.16 -7.80 -8.54
C GLY A 105 -6.69 -6.37 -8.65
N SER A 106 -6.29 -5.60 -9.67
CA SER A 106 -6.79 -4.24 -9.86
C SER A 106 -8.26 -4.21 -10.29
N VAL A 107 -8.70 -5.11 -11.15
CA VAL A 107 -10.12 -5.21 -11.52
C VAL A 107 -10.97 -5.58 -10.29
N ALA A 108 -10.54 -6.58 -9.53
CA ALA A 108 -11.23 -6.97 -8.29
C ALA A 108 -11.26 -5.82 -7.28
N GLY A 109 -10.16 -5.06 -7.14
CA GLY A 109 -10.08 -3.88 -6.28
C GLY A 109 -11.04 -2.78 -6.68
N VAL A 110 -11.16 -2.48 -7.97
CA VAL A 110 -12.11 -1.48 -8.50
C VAL A 110 -13.56 -1.92 -8.21
N VAL A 111 -13.91 -3.17 -8.49
CA VAL A 111 -15.25 -3.72 -8.22
C VAL A 111 -15.56 -3.67 -6.73
N LEU A 112 -14.65 -4.12 -5.87
CA LEU A 112 -14.82 -4.07 -4.42
C LEU A 112 -15.02 -2.63 -3.92
N THR A 113 -14.21 -1.70 -4.41
CA THR A 113 -14.31 -0.29 -4.02
C THR A 113 -15.63 0.32 -4.48
N ALA A 114 -16.02 0.13 -5.75
CA ALA A 114 -17.20 0.74 -6.32
C ALA A 114 -18.51 0.18 -5.72
N PHE A 115 -18.61 -1.13 -5.52
CA PHE A 115 -19.86 -1.77 -5.11
C PHE A 115 -19.96 -2.07 -3.61
N VAL A 116 -18.84 -2.12 -2.90
CA VAL A 116 -18.84 -2.43 -1.47
C VAL A 116 -18.41 -1.24 -0.62
N MET A 117 -17.26 -0.63 -0.93
CA MET A 117 -16.71 0.42 -0.06
C MET A 117 -17.49 1.73 -0.21
N ILE A 118 -17.66 2.24 -1.42
CA ILE A 118 -18.33 3.53 -1.65
C ILE A 118 -19.78 3.57 -1.12
N PRO A 119 -20.63 2.53 -1.32
CA PRO A 119 -22.00 2.56 -0.79
C PRO A 119 -22.10 2.42 0.73
N ASN A 120 -21.14 1.75 1.38
CA ASN A 120 -21.26 1.36 2.78
C ASN A 120 -20.31 2.12 3.73
N LEU A 121 -19.31 2.79 3.21
CA LEU A 121 -18.29 3.45 4.02
C LEU A 121 -18.10 4.91 3.58
N SER A 122 -17.80 5.77 4.54
CA SER A 122 -17.33 7.12 4.21
C SER A 122 -15.96 7.06 3.53
N ASN A 123 -15.60 8.09 2.76
CA ASN A 123 -14.27 8.18 2.13
C ASN A 123 -13.13 8.06 3.14
N TRP A 124 -13.27 8.69 4.29
CA TRP A 124 -12.30 8.63 5.37
C TRP A 124 -12.14 7.20 5.91
N SER A 125 -13.27 6.55 6.26
CA SER A 125 -13.27 5.16 6.73
C SER A 125 -12.68 4.21 5.68
N SER A 126 -12.97 4.42 4.40
CA SER A 126 -12.43 3.59 3.30
C SER A 126 -10.91 3.65 3.24
N VAL A 127 -10.30 4.83 3.40
CA VAL A 127 -8.84 5.00 3.42
C VAL A 127 -8.22 4.28 4.62
N VAL A 128 -8.82 4.40 5.80
CA VAL A 128 -8.33 3.71 7.02
C VAL A 128 -8.48 2.20 6.87
N TRP A 129 -9.63 1.71 6.39
CA TRP A 129 -9.84 0.28 6.14
C TRP A 129 -8.84 -0.30 5.15
N LEU A 130 -8.52 0.42 4.05
CA LEU A 130 -7.49 0.00 3.10
C LEU A 130 -6.12 -0.11 3.77
N GLY A 131 -5.75 0.85 4.61
CA GLY A 131 -4.50 0.80 5.38
C GLY A 131 -4.45 -0.41 6.33
N VAL A 132 -5.53 -0.67 7.06
CA VAL A 132 -5.64 -1.83 7.96
C VAL A 132 -5.56 -3.15 7.19
N LEU A 133 -6.34 -3.31 6.12
CA LEU A 133 -6.35 -4.52 5.29
C LEU A 133 -4.96 -4.79 4.67
N LEU A 134 -4.31 -3.75 4.15
CA LEU A 134 -2.97 -3.86 3.58
C LEU A 134 -1.94 -4.28 4.64
N SER A 135 -2.05 -3.74 5.85
CA SER A 135 -1.20 -4.09 6.99
C SER A 135 -1.41 -5.55 7.42
N LEU A 136 -2.66 -6.00 7.53
CA LEU A 136 -2.99 -7.38 7.90
C LEU A 136 -2.55 -8.38 6.82
N ALA A 137 -2.76 -8.06 5.54
CA ALA A 137 -2.30 -8.89 4.43
C ALA A 137 -0.77 -9.04 4.43
N THR A 138 -0.05 -7.94 4.68
CA THR A 138 1.42 -7.97 4.78
C THR A 138 1.88 -8.76 6.00
N GLY A 139 1.21 -8.62 7.14
CA GLY A 139 1.46 -9.42 8.34
C GLY A 139 1.28 -10.91 8.08
N GLY A 140 0.20 -11.30 7.40
CA GLY A 140 -0.06 -12.68 6.98
C GLY A 140 1.03 -13.23 6.05
N LEU A 141 1.44 -12.43 5.05
CA LEU A 141 2.54 -12.80 4.16
C LEU A 141 3.87 -12.98 4.90
N THR A 142 4.20 -12.10 5.86
CA THR A 142 5.42 -12.23 6.67
C THR A 142 5.42 -13.46 7.56
N LEU A 143 4.25 -13.95 7.96
CA LEU A 143 4.11 -15.21 8.70
C LEU A 143 4.34 -16.42 7.80
N GLY A 144 3.88 -16.36 6.55
CA GLY A 144 4.02 -17.44 5.57
C GLY A 144 5.43 -17.57 4.97
N THR A 145 6.19 -16.48 4.89
CA THR A 145 7.58 -16.49 4.40
C THR A 145 8.54 -16.92 5.52
N GLY A 146 8.94 -18.20 5.53
CA GLY A 146 9.88 -18.75 6.52
C GLY A 146 11.34 -18.29 6.38
N GLU A 147 11.68 -17.62 5.29
CA GLU A 147 13.06 -17.29 4.90
C GLU A 147 13.65 -16.03 5.55
N LEU A 148 12.80 -15.22 6.23
CA LEU A 148 13.26 -13.98 6.85
C LEU A 148 13.99 -14.21 8.16
N PRO A 149 15.09 -13.47 8.44
CA PRO A 149 15.74 -13.46 9.74
C PRO A 149 14.72 -13.14 10.85
N ARG A 150 14.72 -13.88 11.93
CA ARG A 150 13.76 -13.72 13.05
C ARG A 150 13.63 -12.27 13.54
N ARG A 151 14.73 -11.52 13.49
CA ARG A 151 14.78 -10.12 13.91
C ARG A 151 13.96 -9.20 12.99
N ASP A 152 14.09 -9.35 11.68
CA ASP A 152 13.41 -8.51 10.69
C ASP A 152 11.94 -8.89 10.59
N ARG A 153 11.63 -10.20 10.65
CA ARG A 153 10.26 -10.71 10.74
C ARG A 153 9.52 -10.11 11.94
N ARG A 154 10.12 -10.15 13.14
CA ARG A 154 9.51 -9.57 14.34
C ARG A 154 9.26 -8.08 14.21
N ARG A 155 10.21 -7.32 13.65
CA ARG A 155 10.04 -5.88 13.42
C ARG A 155 8.90 -5.57 12.45
N LEU A 156 8.83 -6.30 11.34
CA LEU A 156 7.75 -6.14 10.37
C LEU A 156 6.38 -6.46 10.97
N LEU A 157 6.26 -7.54 11.73
CA LEU A 157 5.03 -7.91 12.40
C LEU A 157 4.60 -6.87 13.44
N LEU A 158 5.55 -6.32 14.21
CA LEU A 158 5.26 -5.24 15.16
C LEU A 158 4.78 -3.97 14.44
N LEU A 159 5.40 -3.60 13.32
CA LEU A 159 4.97 -2.46 12.51
C LEU A 159 3.57 -2.69 11.92
N CYS A 160 3.31 -3.87 11.35
CA CYS A 160 1.98 -4.23 10.86
C CYS A 160 0.94 -4.18 11.97
N GLY A 161 1.24 -4.74 13.14
CA GLY A 161 0.36 -4.70 14.30
C GLY A 161 0.09 -3.27 14.79
N ALA A 162 1.11 -2.42 14.84
CA ALA A 162 0.97 -1.02 15.24
C ALA A 162 0.10 -0.22 14.26
N VAL A 163 0.29 -0.40 12.95
CA VAL A 163 -0.52 0.26 11.92
C VAL A 163 -1.97 -0.22 11.97
N ALA A 164 -2.19 -1.53 12.10
CA ALA A 164 -3.53 -2.10 12.22
C ALA A 164 -4.24 -1.63 13.50
N PHE A 165 -3.53 -1.57 14.62
CA PHE A 165 -4.05 -1.06 15.88
C PHE A 165 -4.42 0.42 15.80
N LEU A 166 -3.53 1.26 15.24
CA LEU A 166 -3.78 2.68 15.04
C LEU A 166 -5.00 2.91 14.14
N GLY A 167 -5.09 2.19 13.02
CA GLY A 167 -6.26 2.26 12.14
C GLY A 167 -7.54 1.80 12.83
N GLY A 168 -7.48 0.70 13.59
CA GLY A 168 -8.61 0.18 14.36
C GLY A 168 -9.12 1.16 15.43
N THR A 169 -8.23 1.84 16.15
CA THR A 169 -8.61 2.86 17.13
C THR A 169 -9.25 4.09 16.48
N LEU A 170 -8.79 4.48 15.30
CA LEU A 170 -9.39 5.56 14.53
C LEU A 170 -10.81 5.21 14.08
N LEU A 171 -11.03 3.99 13.57
CA LEU A 171 -12.35 3.51 13.18
C LEU A 171 -13.32 3.40 14.35
N ALA A 172 -12.85 2.89 15.50
CA ALA A 172 -13.65 2.81 16.72
C ALA A 172 -14.00 4.20 17.28
N GLY A 173 -13.07 5.15 17.23
CA GLY A 173 -13.30 6.52 17.65
C GLY A 173 -14.37 7.23 16.80
N GLN A 174 -14.47 6.94 15.51
CA GLN A 174 -15.47 7.54 14.63
C GLN A 174 -16.90 7.09 15.02
N GLN A 175 -17.08 5.84 15.44
CA GLN A 175 -18.40 5.33 15.87
C GLN A 175 -18.90 5.97 17.18
N ALA A 176 -18.01 6.57 17.97
CA ALA A 176 -18.40 7.27 19.20
C ALA A 176 -18.91 8.71 18.97
N TYR A 177 -18.77 9.25 17.74
CA TYR A 177 -19.21 10.60 17.38
C TYR A 177 -20.47 10.64 16.50
N PHE A 178 -21.02 9.49 16.12
CA PHE A 178 -22.28 9.32 15.40
C PHE A 178 -23.23 8.43 16.19
#